data_430b3209817a187909d653b5a00f173d
#
_entry.id   430b3209817a187909d653b5a00f173d
#
_cell.length_a   1.000
_cell.length_b   1.000
_cell.length_c   1.000
_cell.angle_alpha   90.00
_cell.angle_beta   90.00
_cell.angle_gamma   90.00
#
_symmetry.space_group_name_H-M   'P 1'
#
loop_
_entity.id
_entity.type
_entity.pdbx_description
1 polymer ?
#
loop_
_entity_poly.entity_id
_entity_poly.type
_entity_poly.pdbx_seq_one_letter_code
_entity_poly.pdbx_strand_id
1 'polypeptide(L)'
;IINALMLLNQQQVTLNIENNKAETGFSNYLEVELSNDSDSVKVGASVFTGFGPRIVRINNFSVDLKPNQYQIVSYHNDTPGMVGKTGALLGKYNINIASMTLGRTEAGGDALMILSVDQPVSNNIIDELKQVGEYNQIFTTELTVQS
;
A
#
# COMPACT_ATOMS: atom_id res chain seq x y z
N ILE A 1 5.27 18.44 -14.18
CA ILE A 1 5.42 17.12 -14.88
C ILE A 1 6.51 17.19 -15.95
N ILE A 2 6.84 18.36 -16.50
CA ILE A 2 7.85 18.51 -17.58
C ILE A 2 9.26 18.07 -17.14
N ASN A 3 9.55 18.10 -15.84
CA ASN A 3 10.89 17.79 -15.29
C ASN A 3 11.05 16.37 -14.74
N ALA A 4 10.03 15.50 -14.84
CA ALA A 4 10.08 14.17 -14.21
C ALA A 4 11.22 13.31 -14.75
N LEU A 5 11.43 13.26 -16.06
CA LEU A 5 12.54 12.50 -16.66
C LEU A 5 13.91 13.03 -16.23
N MET A 6 14.04 14.37 -16.12
CA MET A 6 15.29 14.97 -15.66
C MET A 6 15.59 14.64 -14.19
N LEU A 7 14.56 14.65 -13.34
CA LEU A 7 14.68 14.28 -11.92
C LEU A 7 15.04 12.80 -11.77
N LEU A 8 14.40 11.91 -12.54
CA LEU A 8 14.73 10.48 -12.53
C LEU A 8 16.19 10.26 -12.93
N ASN A 9 16.66 10.91 -14.01
CA ASN A 9 18.05 10.82 -14.44
C ASN A 9 19.03 11.34 -13.39
N GLN A 10 18.71 12.45 -12.70
CA GLN A 10 19.54 12.97 -11.60
C GLN A 10 19.63 12.00 -10.42
N GLN A 11 18.60 11.21 -10.19
CA GLN A 11 18.53 10.20 -9.13
C GLN A 11 19.02 8.82 -9.63
N GLN A 12 19.58 8.73 -10.83
CA GLN A 12 20.05 7.48 -11.44
C GLN A 12 18.96 6.42 -11.59
N VAL A 13 17.70 6.85 -11.78
CA VAL A 13 16.56 5.97 -12.01
C VAL A 13 16.35 5.83 -13.52
N THR A 14 16.40 4.61 -14.03
CA THR A 14 16.05 4.30 -15.42
C THR A 14 14.55 4.10 -15.54
N LEU A 15 13.91 4.82 -16.45
CA LEU A 15 12.49 4.68 -16.75
C LEU A 15 12.28 3.89 -18.03
N ASN A 16 11.60 2.75 -17.95
CA ASN A 16 11.10 1.99 -19.09
C ASN A 16 9.58 2.13 -19.14
N ILE A 17 9.03 2.42 -20.32
CA ILE A 17 7.59 2.52 -20.54
C ILE A 17 7.18 1.47 -21.56
N GLU A 18 6.29 0.59 -21.18
CA GLU A 18 5.72 -0.44 -22.04
C GLU A 18 4.22 -0.27 -22.16
N ASN A 19 3.69 -0.35 -23.38
CA ASN A 19 2.26 -0.43 -23.63
C ASN A 19 1.90 -1.89 -23.93
N ASN A 20 1.22 -2.51 -23.00
CA ASN A 20 0.82 -3.90 -23.11
C ASN A 20 -0.71 -4.03 -23.32
N LYS A 21 -1.11 -4.95 -24.17
CA LYS A 21 -2.52 -5.31 -24.40
C LYS A 21 -2.93 -6.55 -23.59
N ALA A 22 -2.23 -6.87 -22.50
CA ALA A 22 -2.57 -8.00 -21.66
C ALA A 22 -3.99 -7.83 -21.07
N GLU A 23 -4.74 -8.90 -21.08
CA GLU A 23 -6.06 -8.95 -20.42
C GLU A 23 -5.87 -8.93 -18.90
N THR A 24 -5.99 -7.77 -18.29
CA THR A 24 -5.86 -7.59 -16.84
C THR A 24 -7.20 -7.72 -16.10
N GLY A 25 -8.32 -7.83 -16.84
CA GLY A 25 -9.67 -7.76 -16.29
C GLY A 25 -10.16 -6.34 -15.99
N PHE A 26 -9.36 -5.33 -16.27
CA PHE A 26 -9.70 -3.92 -16.08
C PHE A 26 -9.78 -3.18 -17.42
N SER A 27 -10.75 -2.25 -17.55
CA SER A 27 -10.91 -1.43 -18.77
C SER A 27 -9.76 -0.48 -19.01
N ASN A 28 -9.06 -0.12 -17.96
CA ASN A 28 -7.82 0.66 -17.95
C ASN A 28 -6.97 0.15 -16.79
N TYR A 29 -5.68 0.05 -16.99
CA TYR A 29 -4.75 -0.45 -15.98
C TYR A 29 -3.40 0.20 -16.16
N LEU A 30 -2.84 0.69 -15.06
CA LEU A 30 -1.48 1.18 -14.98
C LEU A 30 -0.75 0.37 -13.92
N GLU A 31 0.39 -0.19 -14.27
CA GLU A 31 1.30 -0.82 -13.31
C GLU A 31 2.61 -0.06 -13.28
N VAL A 32 3.09 0.20 -12.09
CA VAL A 32 4.41 0.77 -11.84
C VAL A 32 5.22 -0.26 -11.07
N GLU A 33 6.37 -0.62 -11.61
CA GLU A 33 7.37 -1.43 -10.92
C GLU A 33 8.57 -0.55 -10.57
N LEU A 34 8.96 -0.56 -9.32
CA LEU A 34 10.20 0.02 -8.84
C LEU A 34 11.10 -1.10 -8.35
N SER A 35 12.30 -1.20 -8.90
CA SER A 35 13.26 -2.25 -8.56
C SER A 35 14.66 -1.70 -8.36
N ASN A 36 15.44 -2.41 -7.56
CA ASN A 36 16.88 -2.27 -7.42
C ASN A 36 17.52 -3.66 -7.55
N ASP A 37 18.81 -3.79 -7.23
CA ASP A 37 19.55 -5.05 -7.38
C ASP A 37 19.04 -6.19 -6.46
N SER A 38 18.31 -5.89 -5.40
CA SER A 38 17.86 -6.87 -4.38
C SER A 38 16.36 -6.98 -4.25
N ASP A 39 15.60 -5.90 -4.52
CA ASP A 39 14.18 -5.81 -4.21
C ASP A 39 13.38 -5.22 -5.36
N SER A 40 12.11 -5.59 -5.43
CA SER A 40 11.15 -4.93 -6.32
C SER A 40 9.79 -4.78 -5.64
N VAL A 41 9.07 -3.74 -6.01
CA VAL A 41 7.69 -3.52 -5.64
C VAL A 41 6.88 -3.15 -6.88
N LYS A 42 5.72 -3.77 -7.03
CA LYS A 42 4.75 -3.51 -8.10
C LYS A 42 3.46 -2.97 -7.52
N VAL A 43 2.96 -1.90 -8.12
CA VAL A 43 1.67 -1.32 -7.76
C VAL A 43 0.84 -1.16 -9.02
N GLY A 44 -0.31 -1.81 -9.04
CA GLY A 44 -1.28 -1.74 -10.12
C GLY A 44 -2.48 -0.89 -9.73
N ALA A 45 -2.92 -0.02 -10.61
CA ALA A 45 -4.05 0.87 -10.40
C ALA A 45 -4.99 0.89 -11.61
N SER A 46 -6.25 1.19 -11.32
CA SER A 46 -7.29 1.38 -12.34
C SER A 46 -8.21 2.54 -11.94
N VAL A 47 -8.86 3.16 -12.91
CA VAL A 47 -9.88 4.19 -12.67
C VAL A 47 -11.25 3.61 -12.92
N PHE A 48 -12.12 3.68 -11.94
CA PHE A 48 -13.50 3.21 -12.02
C PHE A 48 -14.47 4.37 -12.20
N THR A 49 -15.35 4.26 -13.18
CA THR A 49 -16.38 5.27 -13.41
C THR A 49 -17.26 5.44 -12.17
N GLY A 50 -17.36 6.67 -11.66
CA GLY A 50 -18.13 7.00 -10.46
C GLY A 50 -17.40 6.76 -9.13
N PHE A 51 -16.29 6.01 -9.11
CA PHE A 51 -15.53 5.69 -7.90
C PHE A 51 -14.12 6.31 -7.88
N GLY A 52 -13.61 6.72 -9.06
CA GLY A 52 -12.29 7.32 -9.21
C GLY A 52 -11.14 6.29 -9.21
N PRO A 53 -9.89 6.75 -8.94
CA PRO A 53 -8.72 5.87 -8.96
C PRO A 53 -8.72 4.92 -7.76
N ARG A 54 -8.28 3.68 -8.03
CA ARG A 54 -8.10 2.63 -7.03
C ARG A 54 -6.78 1.92 -7.28
N ILE A 55 -6.06 1.61 -6.24
CA ILE A 55 -4.99 0.62 -6.26
C ILE A 55 -5.66 -0.73 -6.16
N VAL A 56 -5.42 -1.59 -7.15
CA VAL A 56 -6.09 -2.90 -7.29
C VAL A 56 -5.13 -4.06 -7.11
N ARG A 57 -3.81 -3.78 -7.13
CA ARG A 57 -2.76 -4.77 -6.92
C ARG A 57 -1.56 -4.15 -6.22
N ILE A 58 -0.98 -4.87 -5.29
CA ILE A 58 0.33 -4.59 -4.70
C ILE A 58 1.09 -5.91 -4.66
N ASN A 59 2.16 -6.02 -5.43
CA ASN A 59 2.87 -7.27 -5.66
C ASN A 59 1.90 -8.41 -6.08
N ASN A 60 1.85 -9.48 -5.32
CA ASN A 60 0.96 -10.63 -5.55
C ASN A 60 -0.42 -10.49 -4.89
N PHE A 61 -0.67 -9.39 -4.14
CA PHE A 61 -1.92 -9.19 -3.43
C PHE A 61 -2.92 -8.42 -4.29
N SER A 62 -4.12 -8.97 -4.46
CA SER A 62 -5.27 -8.25 -4.97
C SER A 62 -5.87 -7.42 -3.85
N VAL A 63 -6.08 -6.13 -4.08
CA VAL A 63 -6.58 -5.17 -3.09
C VAL A 63 -7.65 -4.28 -3.73
N ASP A 64 -8.41 -3.59 -2.92
CA ASP A 64 -9.27 -2.47 -3.33
C ASP A 64 -9.00 -1.30 -2.39
N LEU A 65 -8.05 -0.46 -2.78
CA LEU A 65 -7.56 0.63 -1.96
C LEU A 65 -7.80 1.98 -2.64
N LYS A 66 -8.53 2.85 -1.96
CA LYS A 66 -8.56 4.27 -2.32
C LYS A 66 -7.28 4.92 -1.80
N PRO A 67 -6.48 5.60 -2.65
CA PRO A 67 -5.32 6.34 -2.17
C PRO A 67 -5.76 7.42 -1.17
N ASN A 68 -5.29 7.35 0.07
CA ASN A 68 -5.52 8.31 1.13
C ASN A 68 -4.19 8.88 1.61
N GLN A 69 -4.24 10.04 2.28
CA GLN A 69 -3.04 10.75 2.70
C GLN A 69 -2.19 9.91 3.67
N TYR A 70 -2.79 9.38 4.74
CA TYR A 70 -2.07 8.63 5.76
C TYR A 70 -2.47 7.17 5.73
N GLN A 71 -1.48 6.29 5.62
CA GLN A 71 -1.71 4.86 5.59
C GLN A 71 -0.68 4.13 6.45
N ILE A 72 -1.12 3.04 7.08
CA ILE A 72 -0.26 2.04 7.70
C ILE A 72 -0.31 0.81 6.80
N VAL A 73 0.84 0.37 6.34
CA VAL A 73 1.00 -0.83 5.51
C VAL A 73 1.70 -1.90 6.33
N SER A 74 1.17 -3.10 6.35
CA SER A 74 1.77 -4.22 7.06
C SER A 74 1.69 -5.53 6.27
N TYR A 75 2.79 -6.27 6.31
CA TYR A 75 2.89 -7.65 5.86
C TYR A 75 2.98 -8.56 7.08
N HIS A 76 2.17 -9.60 7.12
CA HIS A 76 2.10 -10.54 8.24
C HIS A 76 1.52 -11.88 7.78
N ASN A 77 1.60 -12.90 8.61
CA ASN A 77 0.87 -14.13 8.37
C ASN A 77 -0.60 -13.94 8.72
N ASP A 78 -1.51 -14.50 7.91
CA ASP A 78 -2.96 -14.43 8.13
C ASP A 78 -3.36 -15.24 9.38
N THR A 79 -3.16 -14.64 10.54
CA THR A 79 -3.48 -15.25 11.85
C THR A 79 -4.64 -14.55 12.53
N PRO A 80 -5.52 -15.30 13.24
CA PRO A 80 -6.63 -14.71 13.99
C PRO A 80 -6.14 -13.67 15.01
N GLY A 81 -6.86 -12.54 15.09
CA GLY A 81 -6.60 -11.51 16.09
C GLY A 81 -5.70 -10.36 15.61
N MET A 82 -4.99 -10.47 14.48
CA MET A 82 -4.11 -9.40 13.98
C MET A 82 -4.84 -8.07 13.81
N VAL A 83 -5.99 -8.08 13.13
CA VAL A 83 -6.85 -6.89 12.95
C VAL A 83 -7.29 -6.32 14.29
N GLY A 84 -7.69 -7.19 15.21
CA GLY A 84 -8.15 -6.77 16.55
C GLY A 84 -7.05 -6.11 17.37
N LYS A 85 -5.87 -6.70 17.42
CA LYS A 85 -4.70 -6.14 18.13
C LYS A 85 -4.29 -4.78 17.55
N THR A 86 -4.24 -4.68 16.22
CA THR A 86 -3.92 -3.43 15.52
C THR A 86 -4.95 -2.35 15.84
N GLY A 87 -6.23 -2.66 15.69
CA GLY A 87 -7.32 -1.70 15.95
C GLY A 87 -7.38 -1.26 17.42
N ALA A 88 -7.20 -2.18 18.37
CA ALA A 88 -7.17 -1.84 19.79
C ALA A 88 -6.02 -0.89 20.14
N LEU A 89 -4.83 -1.11 19.59
CA LEU A 89 -3.70 -0.23 19.84
C LEU A 89 -3.91 1.16 19.22
N LEU A 90 -4.38 1.24 18.00
CA LEU A 90 -4.68 2.53 17.35
C LEU A 90 -5.77 3.29 18.13
N GLY A 91 -6.80 2.60 18.60
CA GLY A 91 -7.84 3.18 19.44
C GLY A 91 -7.31 3.75 20.77
N LYS A 92 -6.33 3.08 21.42
CA LYS A 92 -5.63 3.59 22.61
C LYS A 92 -4.98 4.96 22.36
N TYR A 93 -4.51 5.21 21.12
CA TYR A 93 -3.91 6.47 20.71
C TYR A 93 -4.88 7.45 20.05
N ASN A 94 -6.20 7.18 20.11
CA ASN A 94 -7.24 7.98 19.45
C ASN A 94 -6.99 8.16 17.94
N ILE A 95 -6.43 7.15 17.30
CA ILE A 95 -6.25 7.11 15.84
C ILE A 95 -7.46 6.38 15.25
N ASN A 96 -8.24 7.12 14.46
CA ASN A 96 -9.39 6.56 13.77
C ASN A 96 -8.97 5.88 12.47
N ILE A 97 -9.53 4.69 12.21
CA ILE A 97 -9.36 3.93 10.97
C ILE A 97 -10.50 4.31 10.02
N ALA A 98 -10.19 5.04 8.97
CA ALA A 98 -11.17 5.47 7.95
C ALA A 98 -11.56 4.31 7.02
N SER A 99 -10.60 3.45 6.67
CA SER A 99 -10.84 2.24 5.88
C SER A 99 -9.74 1.20 6.14
N MET A 100 -10.06 -0.06 5.85
CA MET A 100 -9.14 -1.17 5.92
C MET A 100 -9.27 -2.03 4.67
N THR A 101 -8.12 -2.39 4.11
CA THR A 101 -8.02 -3.35 3.02
C THR A 101 -7.11 -4.49 3.47
N LEU A 102 -7.58 -5.72 3.30
CA LEU A 102 -6.82 -6.93 3.59
C LEU A 102 -6.75 -7.79 2.32
N GLY A 103 -5.54 -7.96 1.80
CA GLY A 103 -5.23 -8.92 0.75
C GLY A 103 -4.52 -10.13 1.36
N ARG A 104 -4.80 -11.33 0.88
CA ARG A 104 -4.10 -12.56 1.29
C ARG A 104 -3.89 -13.48 0.11
N THR A 105 -2.83 -14.26 0.13
CA THR A 105 -2.55 -15.26 -0.90
C THR A 105 -3.45 -16.47 -0.74
N GLU A 106 -3.58 -16.94 0.52
CA GLU A 106 -4.43 -18.06 0.93
C GLU A 106 -4.75 -17.96 2.43
N ALA A 107 -5.66 -18.77 2.93
CA ALA A 107 -5.97 -18.82 4.35
C ALA A 107 -4.75 -19.32 5.15
N GLY A 108 -4.32 -18.53 6.15
CA GLY A 108 -3.13 -18.81 6.97
C GLY A 108 -1.80 -18.54 6.28
N GLY A 109 -1.81 -18.05 5.03
CA GLY A 109 -0.61 -17.65 4.29
C GLY A 109 -0.23 -16.18 4.51
N ASP A 110 0.52 -15.63 3.56
CA ASP A 110 0.92 -14.22 3.61
C ASP A 110 -0.27 -13.29 3.42
N ALA A 111 -0.32 -12.25 4.23
CA ALA A 111 -1.33 -11.20 4.20
C ALA A 111 -0.71 -9.81 4.12
N LEU A 112 -1.37 -8.94 3.37
CA LEU A 112 -1.12 -7.51 3.30
C LEU A 112 -2.32 -6.77 3.88
N MET A 113 -2.12 -6.03 4.97
CA MET A 113 -3.13 -5.17 5.55
C MET A 113 -2.74 -3.71 5.36
N ILE A 114 -3.66 -2.90 4.84
CA ILE A 114 -3.50 -1.47 4.67
C ILE A 114 -4.63 -0.77 5.42
N LEU A 115 -4.27 0.07 6.36
CA LEU A 115 -5.18 0.91 7.12
C LEU A 115 -5.04 2.36 6.66
N SER A 116 -6.12 2.96 6.19
CA SER A 116 -6.18 4.40 6.00
C SER A 116 -6.61 5.04 7.31
N VAL A 117 -5.86 6.02 7.78
CA VAL A 117 -6.10 6.70 9.06
C VAL A 117 -6.27 8.19 8.85
N ASP A 118 -6.92 8.88 9.82
CA ASP A 118 -7.29 10.29 9.68
C ASP A 118 -6.12 11.25 10.04
N GLN A 119 -5.02 10.73 10.56
CA GLN A 119 -3.88 11.53 11.02
C GLN A 119 -2.56 10.78 10.86
N PRO A 120 -1.40 11.48 10.83
CA PRO A 120 -0.11 10.84 10.78
C PRO A 120 0.13 9.97 12.03
N VAL A 121 0.80 8.84 11.83
CA VAL A 121 1.12 7.88 12.90
C VAL A 121 2.60 7.97 13.20
N SER A 122 2.94 8.21 14.46
CA SER A 122 4.33 8.33 14.88
C SER A 122 5.06 6.98 14.89
N ASN A 123 6.38 7.02 14.74
CA ASN A 123 7.22 5.82 14.77
C ASN A 123 7.10 5.05 16.09
N ASN A 124 6.89 5.73 17.23
CA ASN A 124 6.68 5.07 18.52
C ASN A 124 5.45 4.15 18.51
N ILE A 125 4.36 4.56 17.85
CA ILE A 125 3.15 3.75 17.73
C ILE A 125 3.40 2.57 16.80
N ILE A 126 4.14 2.76 15.72
CA ILE A 126 4.57 1.66 14.83
C ILE A 126 5.44 0.65 15.59
N ASP A 127 6.34 1.11 16.44
CA ASP A 127 7.19 0.22 17.25
C ASP A 127 6.38 -0.54 18.31
N GLU A 128 5.34 0.08 18.92
CA GLU A 128 4.41 -0.66 19.77
C GLU A 128 3.57 -1.67 18.99
N LEU A 129 3.14 -1.35 17.76
CA LEU A 129 2.44 -2.30 16.89
C LEU A 129 3.30 -3.54 16.63
N LYS A 130 4.59 -3.37 16.33
CA LYS A 130 5.54 -4.49 16.15
C LYS A 130 5.63 -5.40 17.38
N GLN A 131 5.39 -4.88 18.58
CA GLN A 131 5.45 -5.66 19.82
C GLN A 131 4.16 -6.46 20.09
N VAL A 132 3.01 -5.95 19.66
CA VAL A 132 1.71 -6.58 19.93
C VAL A 132 1.23 -7.50 18.81
N GLY A 133 1.81 -7.38 17.62
CA GLY A 133 1.47 -8.17 16.44
C GLY A 133 2.68 -8.89 15.86
N GLU A 134 2.43 -9.99 15.15
CA GLU A 134 3.45 -10.75 14.43
C GLU A 134 3.57 -10.22 12.99
N TYR A 135 4.16 -9.02 12.84
CA TYR A 135 4.37 -8.40 11.53
C TYR A 135 5.73 -8.79 10.97
N ASN A 136 5.75 -9.24 9.73
CA ASN A 136 6.98 -9.40 8.95
C ASN A 136 7.56 -8.03 8.60
N GLN A 137 6.66 -7.09 8.26
CA GLN A 137 6.99 -5.70 8.00
C GLN A 137 5.80 -4.80 8.34
N ILE A 138 6.04 -3.63 8.91
CA ILE A 138 5.03 -2.59 9.12
C ILE A 138 5.67 -1.20 9.02
N PHE A 139 5.02 -0.31 8.28
CA PHE A 139 5.48 1.06 8.06
C PHE A 139 4.32 1.99 7.72
N THR A 140 4.56 3.28 7.77
CA THR A 140 3.62 4.31 7.34
C THR A 140 3.96 4.84 5.96
N THR A 141 2.93 5.23 5.20
CA THR A 141 3.09 6.02 3.98
C THR A 141 2.27 7.29 4.08
N GLU A 142 2.80 8.37 3.52
CA GLU A 142 2.08 9.63 3.35
C GLU A 142 2.04 9.98 1.87
N LEU A 143 0.83 10.09 1.32
CA LEU A 143 0.61 10.49 -0.06
C LEU A 143 0.26 11.97 -0.11
N THR A 144 1.18 12.77 -0.63
CA THR A 144 0.92 14.18 -0.91
C THR A 144 0.34 14.30 -2.32
N VAL A 145 -0.96 14.58 -2.41
CA VAL A 145 -1.56 14.94 -3.69
C VAL A 145 -1.26 16.42 -3.92
N GLN A 146 -0.31 16.72 -4.81
CA GLN A 146 -0.14 18.09 -5.29
C GLN A 146 -1.37 18.44 -6.15
N SER A 147 -2.18 19.34 -5.65
CA SER A 147 -3.30 19.96 -6.36
C SER A 147 -2.82 20.87 -7.51
#